data_e9c368d39fd91502e236f6ece9e30c5a
#
_entry.id   e9c368d39fd91502e236f6ece9e30c5a
#
_cell.length_a   1.000
_cell.length_b   1.000
_cell.length_c   1.000
_cell.angle_alpha   90.00
_cell.angle_beta   90.00
_cell.angle_gamma   90.00
#
_symmetry.space_group_name_H-M   'P 1'
#
loop_
_entity.id
_entity.type
_entity.pdbx_description
1 polymer ?
#
loop_
_entity_poly.entity_id
_entity_poly.type
_entity_poly.pdbx_seq_one_letter_code
_entity_poly.pdbx_strand_id
1 'polypeptide(L)' 'MGEHFYLRPSWSCQGCGEPWPCAPARDELIAQYRPERISLAIYLGAVLADAVHDGLSPDNLYSRMLGWIRPD' A
#
# COMPACT_ATOMS: atom_id res chain seq x y z
N MET A 1 11.96 -11.50 7.31
CA MET A 1 10.99 -11.26 6.86
C MET A 1 10.22 -10.24 7.33
N GLY A 2 9.92 -9.43 6.76
CA GLY A 2 9.35 -8.30 7.14
C GLY A 2 7.93 -8.38 7.29
N GLU A 3 7.52 -8.12 8.41
CA GLU A 3 6.17 -8.26 8.72
C GLU A 3 5.51 -6.91 8.61
N HIS A 4 5.60 -6.32 7.46
CA HIS A 4 5.02 -5.00 7.23
C HIS A 4 3.67 -5.14 6.57
N PHE A 5 2.67 -5.50 7.35
CA PHE A 5 1.30 -5.63 6.88
C PHE A 5 0.46 -4.50 7.43
N TYR A 6 -0.62 -4.17 6.74
CA TYR A 6 -1.53 -3.17 7.25
C TYR A 6 -2.47 -3.76 8.30
N LEU A 7 -2.82 -2.91 9.25
CA LEU A 7 -3.82 -3.25 10.26
C LEU A 7 -5.09 -2.49 9.95
N ARG A 8 -6.22 -3.12 10.08
CA ARG A 8 -7.50 -2.46 9.86
C ARG A 8 -8.18 -2.25 11.21
N PRO A 9 -8.90 -1.16 11.36
CA PRO A 9 -9.17 -0.12 10.37
C PRO A 9 -8.19 1.03 10.40
N SER A 10 -7.12 0.95 11.16
CA SER A 10 -6.19 2.06 11.31
C SER A 10 -5.30 2.26 10.08
N TRP A 11 -5.06 1.18 9.34
CA TRP A 11 -4.20 1.19 8.15
C TRP A 11 -2.78 1.65 8.45
N SER A 12 -2.33 1.34 9.66
CA SER A 12 -0.92 1.53 9.99
C SER A 12 -0.18 0.21 9.84
N CYS A 13 1.14 0.32 9.70
CA CYS A 13 1.97 -0.87 9.52
C CYS A 13 2.12 -1.61 10.83
N GLN A 14 1.87 -2.90 10.81
CA GLN A 14 2.02 -3.74 11.98
C GLN A 14 3.47 -3.77 12.45
N GLY A 15 4.42 -3.72 11.53
CA GLY A 15 5.81 -3.89 11.87
C GLY A 15 6.48 -2.66 12.42
N CYS A 16 6.10 -1.47 11.97
CA CYS A 16 6.80 -0.26 12.38
C CYS A 16 5.89 0.87 12.84
N GLY A 17 4.59 0.70 12.74
CA GLY A 17 3.67 1.73 13.21
C GLY A 17 3.46 2.91 12.28
N GLU A 18 4.19 2.96 11.18
CA GLU A 18 4.03 4.03 10.20
C GLU A 18 2.80 3.79 9.35
N PRO A 19 2.28 4.82 8.71
CA PRO A 19 1.16 4.59 7.78
C PRO A 19 1.57 3.59 6.69
N TRP A 20 0.73 2.61 6.46
CA TRP A 20 1.01 1.61 5.44
C TRP A 20 0.58 2.15 4.06
N PRO A 21 1.32 1.91 2.99
CA PRO A 21 2.56 1.15 2.95
C PRO A 21 3.76 1.98 3.36
N CYS A 22 4.49 1.48 4.33
CA CYS A 22 5.73 2.12 4.77
C CYS A 22 6.83 1.85 3.76
N ALA A 23 7.98 2.50 3.92
CA ALA A 23 9.06 2.34 2.95
C ALA A 23 9.48 0.89 2.75
N PRO A 24 9.70 0.09 3.79
CA PRO A 24 10.04 -1.32 3.59
C PRO A 24 8.94 -2.09 2.86
N ALA A 25 7.68 -1.79 3.15
CA ALA A 25 6.57 -2.46 2.49
C ALA A 25 6.54 -2.14 0.99
N ARG A 26 6.81 -0.88 0.64
CA ARG A 26 6.85 -0.48 -0.76
C ARG A 26 7.94 -1.21 -1.52
N ASP A 27 9.12 -1.29 -0.92
CA ASP A 27 10.23 -2.00 -1.55
C ASP A 27 9.92 -3.46 -1.76
N GLU A 28 9.29 -4.07 -0.77
CA GLU A 28 8.94 -5.46 -0.84
C GLU A 28 7.88 -5.71 -1.91
N LEU A 29 6.89 -4.84 -2.00
CA LEU A 29 5.85 -4.98 -3.01
C LEU A 29 6.41 -4.80 -4.42
N ILE A 30 7.29 -3.84 -4.61
CA ILE A 30 7.91 -3.63 -5.90
C ILE A 30 8.70 -4.88 -6.31
N ALA A 31 9.48 -5.43 -5.40
CA ALA A 31 10.26 -6.62 -5.69
C ALA A 31 9.37 -7.82 -5.99
N GLN A 32 8.30 -7.95 -5.24
CA GLN A 32 7.41 -9.09 -5.37
C GLN A 32 6.63 -9.07 -6.69
N TYR A 33 6.24 -7.89 -7.15
CA TYR A 33 5.43 -7.76 -8.34
C TYR A 33 6.20 -7.41 -9.60
N ARG A 34 7.51 -7.32 -9.50
CA ARG A 34 8.30 -6.98 -10.64
C ARG A 34 8.32 -8.11 -11.64
N PRO A 35 8.21 -7.85 -12.93
CA PRO A 35 8.03 -6.52 -13.54
C PRO A 35 6.56 -6.14 -13.71
N GLU A 36 5.65 -6.80 -13.04
CA GLU A 36 4.22 -6.69 -13.24
C GLU A 36 3.63 -5.50 -12.48
N ARG A 37 4.02 -4.28 -12.88
CA ARG A 37 3.52 -3.08 -12.22
C ARG A 37 2.01 -2.97 -12.27
N ILE A 38 1.41 -3.45 -13.36
CA ILE A 38 -0.04 -3.36 -13.49
C ILE A 38 -0.72 -4.23 -12.45
N SER A 39 -0.17 -5.40 -12.20
CA SER A 39 -0.73 -6.26 -11.16
C SER A 39 -0.62 -5.63 -9.79
N LEU A 40 0.49 -4.96 -9.52
CA LEU A 40 0.65 -4.25 -8.27
C LEU A 40 -0.37 -3.12 -8.14
N ALA A 41 -0.59 -2.38 -9.22
CA ALA A 41 -1.56 -1.29 -9.19
C ALA A 41 -2.98 -1.83 -8.96
N ILE A 42 -3.32 -2.96 -9.54
CA ILE A 42 -4.62 -3.56 -9.33
C ILE A 42 -4.78 -3.99 -7.86
N TYR A 43 -3.77 -4.61 -7.31
CA TYR A 43 -3.81 -5.03 -5.91
C TYR A 43 -3.99 -3.83 -4.99
N LEU A 44 -3.19 -2.78 -5.20
CA LEU A 44 -3.26 -1.61 -4.34
C LEU A 44 -4.52 -0.80 -4.57
N GLY A 45 -5.10 -0.88 -5.77
CA GLY A 45 -6.39 -0.26 -6.02
C GLY A 45 -7.49 -0.92 -5.18
N ALA A 46 -7.44 -2.24 -5.06
CA ALA A 46 -8.39 -2.95 -4.21
C ALA A 46 -8.19 -2.60 -2.73
N VAL A 47 -6.92 -2.49 -2.31
CA VAL A 47 -6.60 -2.09 -0.94
C VAL A 47 -7.11 -0.67 -0.67
N LEU A 48 -6.95 0.22 -1.64
CA LEU A 48 -7.43 1.58 -1.52
C LEU A 48 -8.95 1.61 -1.32
N ALA A 49 -9.66 0.80 -2.08
CA ALA A 49 -11.11 0.73 -1.94
C ALA A 49 -11.51 0.27 -0.54
N ASP A 50 -10.80 -0.71 0.01
CA ASP A 50 -11.07 -1.17 1.36
C ASP A 50 -10.77 -0.08 2.38
N ALA A 51 -9.72 0.68 2.19
CA ALA A 51 -9.38 1.75 3.12
C ALA A 51 -10.44 2.85 3.12
N VAL A 52 -10.96 3.20 1.94
CA VAL A 52 -12.05 4.16 1.85
C VAL A 52 -13.28 3.62 2.57
N HIS A 53 -13.56 2.35 2.40
CA HIS A 53 -14.70 1.72 3.06
C HIS A 53 -14.54 1.75 4.58
N ASP A 54 -13.32 1.68 5.06
CA ASP A 54 -13.04 1.75 6.50
C ASP A 54 -13.09 3.17 7.03
N GLY A 55 -13.35 4.15 6.18
CA GLY A 55 -13.53 5.53 6.63
C GLY A 55 -12.36 6.46 6.41
N LEU A 56 -11.29 5.99 5.77
CA LEU A 56 -10.17 6.87 5.49
C LEU A 56 -10.52 7.86 4.39
N SER A 57 -9.96 9.05 4.46
CA SER A 57 -10.21 10.06 3.47
C SER A 57 -9.56 9.69 2.15
N PRO A 58 -10.31 9.69 1.04
CA PRO A 58 -9.71 9.36 -0.25
C PRO A 58 -8.72 10.40 -0.77
N ASP A 59 -8.72 11.59 -0.19
CA ASP A 59 -7.86 12.68 -0.69
C ASP A 59 -6.39 12.31 -0.69
N ASN A 60 -5.92 11.61 0.34
CA ASN A 60 -4.52 11.25 0.45
C ASN A 60 -4.24 9.82 0.07
N LEU A 61 -5.27 9.02 -0.08
CA LEU A 61 -5.07 7.59 -0.25
C LEU A 61 -4.44 7.25 -1.60
N TYR A 62 -4.80 7.97 -2.65
CA TYR A 62 -4.22 7.68 -3.94
C TYR A 62 -2.71 7.84 -3.92
N SER A 63 -2.24 8.95 -3.39
CA SER A 63 -0.80 9.18 -3.29
C SER A 63 -0.14 8.15 -2.38
N ARG A 64 -0.79 7.83 -1.29
CA ARG A 64 -0.24 6.91 -0.31
C ARG A 64 -0.16 5.48 -0.85
N MET A 65 -1.19 5.04 -1.57
CA MET A 65 -1.25 3.66 -2.04
C MET A 65 -0.64 3.46 -3.41
N LEU A 66 -0.79 4.44 -4.29
CA LEU A 66 -0.41 4.26 -5.69
C LEU A 66 0.62 5.25 -6.20
N GLY A 67 0.76 6.39 -5.53
CA GLY A 67 1.59 7.49 -6.03
C GLY A 67 3.07 7.16 -6.11
N TRP A 68 3.52 6.14 -5.42
CA TRP A 68 4.92 5.76 -5.41
C TRP A 68 5.26 4.70 -6.46
N ILE A 69 4.25 4.17 -7.15
CA ILE A 69 4.49 3.21 -8.23
C ILE A 69 4.96 3.99 -9.44
N ARG A 70 6.10 3.63 -9.95
CA ARG A 70 6.68 4.35 -11.07
C ARG A 70 6.77 3.49 -12.30
N PRO A 71 6.56 4.08 -13.48
CA PRO A 71 6.80 3.35 -14.72
C PRO A 71 8.31 3.19 -14.90
N ASP A 72 8.72 2.12 -15.46
CA ASP A 72 10.15 1.88 -15.71
C ASP A 72 10.68 2.65 -16.89
#